data_940d81d51e8d2e0f960cc49c811cd04c
#
_entry.id   940d81d51e8d2e0f960cc49c811cd04c
#
_cell.length_a   1.000
_cell.length_b   1.000
_cell.length_c   1.000
_cell.angle_alpha   90.00
_cell.angle_beta   90.00
_cell.angle_gamma   90.00
#
_symmetry.space_group_name_H-M   'P 1'
#
loop_
_entity.id
_entity.type
_entity.pdbx_description
1 polymer ?
#
loop_
_entity_poly.entity_id
_entity_poly.type
_entity_poly.pdbx_seq_one_letter_code
_entity_poly.pdbx_strand_id
1 'polypeptide(L)' 'MEHLTVEQVNDYVDGELTPAEREAVAQHAAECAHCQREIDAYRRVLVRLRGLPADFVPPA' A
#
# COMPACT_ATOMS: atom_id res chain seq x y z
N MET A 1 -2.40 -6.48 -17.91
CA MET A 1 -2.29 -6.73 -16.47
C MET A 1 -3.26 -5.83 -15.72
N GLU A 2 -4.05 -6.39 -14.84
CA GLU A 2 -5.01 -5.62 -14.08
C GLU A 2 -4.32 -4.86 -12.94
N HIS A 3 -4.80 -3.66 -12.68
CA HIS A 3 -4.33 -2.90 -11.53
C HIS A 3 -4.88 -3.47 -10.23
N LEU A 4 -4.23 -3.16 -9.13
CA LEU A 4 -4.71 -3.56 -7.82
C LEU A 4 -6.06 -2.89 -7.53
N THR A 5 -6.92 -3.62 -6.85
CA THR A 5 -8.21 -3.06 -6.39
C THR A 5 -7.97 -2.15 -5.19
N VAL A 6 -8.94 -1.27 -4.91
CA VAL A 6 -8.88 -0.41 -3.72
C VAL A 6 -8.77 -1.27 -2.46
N GLU A 7 -9.47 -2.39 -2.42
CA GLU A 7 -9.42 -3.30 -1.29
C GLU A 7 -8.03 -3.89 -1.10
N GLN A 8 -7.37 -4.30 -2.19
CA GLN A 8 -6.02 -4.83 -2.12
C GLN A 8 -5.02 -3.79 -1.62
N VAL A 9 -5.12 -2.56 -2.11
CA VAL A 9 -4.26 -1.46 -1.66
C VAL A 9 -4.48 -1.18 -0.18
N ASN A 10 -5.75 -1.12 0.24
CA ASN A 10 -6.14 -0.88 1.62
C ASN A 10 -5.55 -1.96 2.54
N ASP A 11 -5.76 -3.22 2.21
CA ASP A 11 -5.28 -4.34 3.01
C ASP A 11 -3.76 -4.39 3.06
N TYR A 12 -3.11 -4.06 1.96
CA TYR A 12 -1.66 -4.04 1.90
C TYR A 12 -1.07 -2.98 2.86
N VAL A 13 -1.62 -1.78 2.82
CA VAL A 13 -1.15 -0.68 3.67
C VAL A 13 -1.47 -0.95 5.14
N ASP A 14 -2.62 -1.55 5.42
CA ASP A 14 -3.04 -1.88 6.78
C ASP A 14 -2.34 -3.13 7.34
N GLY A 15 -1.62 -3.86 6.51
CA GLY A 15 -0.90 -5.04 6.95
C GLY A 15 -1.77 -6.26 7.18
N GLU A 16 -2.92 -6.33 6.54
CA GLU A 16 -3.89 -7.42 6.71
C GLU A 16 -3.71 -8.57 5.73
N LEU A 17 -2.79 -8.44 4.77
CA LEU A 17 -2.52 -9.49 3.82
C LEU A 17 -1.63 -10.58 4.42
N THR A 18 -1.79 -11.81 3.91
CA THR A 18 -0.86 -12.88 4.22
C THR A 18 0.51 -12.54 3.61
N PRO A 19 1.62 -13.15 4.09
CA PRO A 19 2.93 -12.89 3.50
C PRO A 19 2.99 -13.15 1.99
N ALA A 20 2.31 -14.20 1.51
CA ALA A 20 2.28 -14.52 0.08
C ALA A 20 1.53 -13.45 -0.72
N GLU A 21 0.39 -12.99 -0.20
CA GLU A 21 -0.39 -11.94 -0.84
C GLU A 21 0.36 -10.61 -0.85
N ARG A 22 1.04 -10.29 0.26
CA ARG A 22 1.84 -9.08 0.37
C ARG A 22 2.96 -9.08 -0.68
N GLU A 23 3.62 -10.20 -0.84
CA GLU A 23 4.71 -10.31 -1.81
C GLU A 23 4.19 -10.12 -3.24
N ALA A 24 3.03 -10.72 -3.56
CA ALA A 24 2.43 -10.55 -4.87
C ALA A 24 2.07 -9.09 -5.15
N VAL A 25 1.50 -8.40 -4.17
CA VAL A 25 1.16 -6.98 -4.31
C VAL A 25 2.43 -6.14 -4.47
N ALA A 26 3.46 -6.42 -3.68
CA ALA A 26 4.72 -5.69 -3.75
C ALA A 26 5.39 -5.85 -5.11
N GLN A 27 5.37 -7.05 -5.67
CA GLN A 27 5.92 -7.30 -7.00
C GLN A 27 5.14 -6.53 -8.07
N HIS A 28 3.82 -6.54 -7.99
CA HIS A 28 3.00 -5.78 -8.92
C HIS A 28 3.31 -4.30 -8.83
N ALA A 29 3.40 -3.76 -7.62
CA ALA A 29 3.70 -2.35 -7.41
C ALA A 29 5.08 -1.96 -7.95
N ALA A 30 6.04 -2.87 -7.87
CA ALA A 30 7.39 -2.64 -8.41
C ALA A 30 7.37 -2.52 -9.94
N GLU A 31 6.40 -3.15 -10.60
CA GLU A 31 6.29 -3.17 -12.06
C GLU A 31 5.27 -2.18 -12.59
N CYS A 32 4.44 -1.61 -11.74
CA CYS A 32 3.34 -0.73 -12.14
C CYS A 32 3.40 0.59 -11.36
N ALA A 33 3.84 1.65 -12.03
CA ALA A 33 3.94 2.97 -11.40
C ALA A 33 2.58 3.48 -10.92
N HIS A 34 1.50 3.13 -11.63
CA HIS A 34 0.15 3.53 -11.22
C HIS A 34 -0.21 2.93 -9.86
N CYS A 35 0.04 1.64 -9.67
CA CYS A 35 -0.26 0.97 -8.41
C CYS A 35 0.64 1.47 -7.28
N GLN A 36 1.89 1.78 -7.58
CA GLN A 36 2.80 2.36 -6.61
C GLN A 36 2.29 3.70 -6.10
N ARG A 37 1.79 4.55 -7.00
CA ARG A 37 1.22 5.84 -6.63
C ARG A 37 -0.03 5.68 -5.77
N GLU A 38 -0.87 4.71 -6.10
CA GLU A 38 -2.09 4.44 -5.33
C GLU A 38 -1.75 4.03 -3.90
N ILE A 39 -0.77 3.16 -3.75
CA ILE A 39 -0.31 2.72 -2.44
C ILE A 39 0.25 3.90 -1.64
N ASP A 40 1.09 4.71 -2.27
CA ASP A 40 1.70 5.87 -1.61
C ASP A 40 0.65 6.89 -1.19
N ALA A 41 -0.33 7.15 -2.06
CA ALA A 41 -1.41 8.10 -1.77
C ALA A 41 -2.25 7.63 -0.58
N TYR A 42 -2.60 6.35 -0.57
CA TYR A 42 -3.39 5.78 0.52
C TYR A 42 -2.61 5.83 1.83
N ARG A 43 -1.32 5.52 1.78
CA ARG A 43 -0.47 5.56 2.97
C ARG A 43 -0.40 6.96 3.57
N ARG A 44 -0.30 7.98 2.73
CA ARG A 44 -0.29 9.38 3.19
C ARG A 44 -1.58 9.77 3.88
N VAL A 45 -2.72 9.33 3.34
CA VAL A 45 -4.02 9.59 3.94
C VAL A 45 -4.11 8.94 5.31
N LEU A 46 -3.67 7.69 5.44
CA LEU A 46 -3.68 6.99 6.73
C LEU A 46 -2.79 7.67 7.76
N VAL A 47 -1.62 8.13 7.36
CA VAL A 47 -0.70 8.84 8.24
C VAL A 47 -1.37 10.07 8.83
N ARG A 48 -2.07 10.84 8.01
CA ARG A 48 -2.80 12.04 8.45
C ARG A 48 -3.95 11.69 9.39
N LEU A 49 -4.71 10.68 9.06
CA LEU A 49 -5.86 10.27 9.88
C LEU A 49 -5.44 9.77 11.26
N ARG A 50 -4.27 9.15 11.34
CA ARG A 50 -3.75 8.63 12.61
C ARG A 50 -2.91 9.65 13.38
N GLY A 51 -2.73 10.84 12.82
CA GLY A 51 -1.93 11.89 13.45
C GLY A 51 -0.43 11.60 13.46
N LEU A 52 0.04 10.74 12.57
CA LEU A 52 1.45 10.40 12.46
C LEU A 52 2.20 11.45 11.64
N PRO A 53 3.53 11.58 11.83
CA PRO A 53 4.33 12.49 11.01
C PRO A 53 4.24 12.10 9.53
N ALA A 54 4.33 13.10 8.64
CA ALA A 54 4.21 12.87 7.20
C ALA A 54 5.33 11.98 6.66
N ASP A 55 6.48 11.95 7.33
CA ASP A 55 7.62 11.13 6.94
C ASP A 55 7.65 9.78 7.65
N PHE A 56 6.59 9.44 8.38
CA PHE A 56 6.50 8.15 9.07
C PHE A 56 6.38 7.02 8.06
N VAL A 57 7.22 6.01 8.22
CA VAL A 57 7.17 4.80 7.40
C VAL A 57 6.81 3.63 8.32
N PRO A 58 5.61 3.06 8.20
CA PRO A 58 5.24 1.93 9.04
C PRO A 58 6.13 0.72 8.76
N PRO A 59 6.40 -0.10 9.79
CA PRO A 59 7.19 -1.31 9.56
C PRO A 59 6.46 -2.25 8.61
N ALA A 60 7.22 -2.86 7.72
CA ALA A 60 6.67 -3.77 6.72
C ALA A 60 6.22 -5.09 7.36
#